data_d8b5d946755bb452db3651588f11f970
#
_entry.id   d8b5d946755bb452db3651588f11f970
#
_cell.length_a   1.000
_cell.length_b   1.000
_cell.length_c   1.000
_cell.angle_alpha   90.00
_cell.angle_beta   90.00
_cell.angle_gamma   90.00
#
_symmetry.space_group_name_H-M   'P 1'
#
loop_
_entity.id
_entity.type
_entity.pdbx_description
1 polymer ?
#
loop_
_entity_poly.entity_id
_entity_poly.type
_entity_poly.pdbx_seq_one_letter_code
_entity_poly.pdbx_strand_id
1 'polypeptide(L)'
;VGSEMCIRDRTAESPANKGYGNSVTLPYDVTDTENAHHILLSLCETVGARIRYDKAYISVVQVQIVDNDFHHRCKQLSLPSATNVTEKIYEAACNAFDQGWDHAPIRLLGVSTSKATDESYEQYNLFDQDKFERLSKLNSAIDKIRDKYGDDAIVRACFADTHKN
;
A
#
# COMPACT_ATOMS: atom_id res chain seq x y z
N VAL A 1 19.49 20.08 2.29
CA VAL A 1 20.00 19.64 3.58
C VAL A 1 19.37 18.33 4.04
N GLY A 2 18.11 18.08 3.73
CA GLY A 2 17.47 16.77 4.01
C GLY A 2 18.01 15.60 3.18
N SER A 3 18.65 15.85 2.04
CA SER A 3 19.21 14.82 1.17
C SER A 3 20.50 14.18 1.72
N GLU A 4 21.23 14.84 2.60
CA GLU A 4 22.45 14.30 3.20
C GLU A 4 22.18 13.23 4.24
N MET A 5 21.04 13.27 4.91
CA MET A 5 20.65 12.27 5.90
C MET A 5 20.30 10.92 5.30
N CYS A 6 19.83 10.88 4.06
CA CYS A 6 19.48 9.65 3.36
C CYS A 6 20.70 8.81 2.94
N ILE A 7 21.89 9.42 2.89
CA ILE A 7 23.12 8.75 2.42
C ILE A 7 23.87 8.05 3.56
N ARG A 8 23.66 8.45 4.79
CA ARG A 8 24.39 7.93 5.95
C ARG A 8 23.97 6.53 6.41
N ASP A 9 22.77 6.11 6.09
CA ASP A 9 22.20 4.87 6.65
C ASP A 9 22.46 3.63 5.81
N ARG A 10 23.28 3.75 4.77
CA ARG A 10 23.58 2.63 3.88
C ARG A 10 24.49 1.56 4.45
N THR A 11 25.11 1.82 5.58
CA THR A 11 26.01 0.88 6.25
C THR A 11 25.33 0.11 7.38
N ALA A 12 24.11 0.46 7.73
CA ALA A 12 23.37 -0.26 8.76
C ALA A 12 22.58 -1.39 8.10
N GLU A 13 23.10 -2.57 8.17
CA GLU A 13 22.41 -3.81 7.88
C GLU A 13 21.35 -4.07 8.96
N SER A 14 20.30 -3.25 8.98
CA SER A 14 19.16 -3.52 9.84
C SER A 14 17.95 -3.87 9.00
N PRO A 15 17.60 -5.16 8.87
CA PRO A 15 16.38 -5.58 8.20
C PRO A 15 15.12 -5.02 8.87
N ALA A 16 15.22 -4.59 10.12
CA ALA A 16 14.11 -4.13 10.94
C ALA A 16 13.46 -2.80 10.52
N ASN A 17 14.05 -2.06 9.59
CA ASN A 17 13.53 -0.77 9.14
C ASN A 17 13.21 -0.72 7.65
N LYS A 18 13.04 -1.88 7.02
CA LYS A 18 12.63 -1.95 5.62
C LYS A 18 11.24 -1.36 5.45
N GLY A 19 11.14 -0.36 4.60
CA GLY A 19 9.88 0.22 4.19
C GLY A 19 9.57 -0.13 2.73
N TYR A 20 8.30 -0.26 2.40
CA TYR A 20 7.83 -0.45 1.04
C TYR A 20 6.96 0.72 0.67
N GLY A 21 7.15 1.27 -0.51
CA GLY A 21 6.37 2.41 -0.95
C GLY A 21 6.17 2.44 -2.45
N ASN A 22 5.08 3.04 -2.86
CA ASN A 22 4.79 3.37 -4.23
C ASN A 22 3.96 4.65 -4.29
N SER A 23 4.18 5.45 -5.31
CA SER A 23 3.43 6.69 -5.54
C SER A 23 3.19 6.91 -7.02
N VAL A 24 2.15 7.63 -7.33
CA VAL A 24 1.80 8.00 -8.71
C VAL A 24 1.45 9.48 -8.80
N THR A 25 2.04 10.15 -9.77
CA THR A 25 1.61 11.48 -10.19
C THR A 25 0.46 11.32 -11.16
N LEU A 26 -0.67 11.96 -10.85
CA LEU A 26 -1.89 11.81 -11.63
C LEU A 26 -1.84 12.68 -12.88
N PRO A 27 -2.34 12.19 -14.01
CA PRO A 27 -2.39 12.96 -15.25
C PRO A 27 -3.42 14.09 -15.21
N TYR A 28 -4.36 14.04 -14.29
CA TYR A 28 -5.37 15.05 -14.01
C TYR A 28 -5.63 15.14 -12.51
N ASP A 29 -6.12 16.27 -12.06
CA ASP A 29 -6.42 16.48 -10.64
C ASP A 29 -7.65 15.65 -10.22
N VAL A 30 -7.52 14.85 -9.19
CA VAL A 30 -8.60 14.05 -8.62
C VAL A 30 -9.26 14.82 -7.49
N THR A 31 -10.58 14.94 -7.57
CA THR A 31 -11.40 15.70 -6.61
C THR A 31 -12.46 14.86 -5.90
N ASP A 32 -12.54 13.58 -6.25
CA ASP A 32 -13.53 12.66 -5.69
C ASP A 32 -12.86 11.49 -4.95
N THR A 33 -13.51 11.07 -3.89
CA THR A 33 -13.03 10.00 -2.99
C THR A 33 -12.95 8.66 -3.70
N GLU A 34 -13.92 8.35 -4.57
CA GLU A 34 -14.00 7.06 -5.25
C GLU A 34 -12.79 6.81 -6.15
N ASN A 35 -12.44 7.78 -6.99
CA ASN A 35 -11.24 7.69 -7.83
C ASN A 35 -9.96 7.64 -7.00
N ALA A 36 -9.88 8.42 -5.92
CA ALA A 36 -8.74 8.38 -5.02
C ALA A 36 -8.58 6.99 -4.39
N HIS A 37 -9.66 6.37 -3.94
CA HIS A 37 -9.65 5.01 -3.38
C HIS A 37 -9.25 3.95 -4.42
N HIS A 38 -9.68 4.07 -5.68
CA HIS A 38 -9.24 3.19 -6.77
C HIS A 38 -7.73 3.29 -7.01
N ILE A 39 -7.18 4.49 -6.99
CA ILE A 39 -5.74 4.72 -7.14
C ILE A 39 -4.98 4.11 -5.95
N LEU A 40 -5.48 4.32 -4.73
CA LEU A 40 -4.91 3.72 -3.52
C LEU A 40 -4.91 2.20 -3.59
N LEU A 41 -5.97 1.58 -4.12
CA LEU A 41 -6.04 0.13 -4.29
C LEU A 41 -4.92 -0.38 -5.20
N SER A 42 -4.70 0.26 -6.34
CA SER A 42 -3.62 -0.09 -7.27
C SER A 42 -2.24 0.03 -6.61
N LEU A 43 -2.02 1.10 -5.85
CA LEU A 43 -0.78 1.31 -5.11
C LEU A 43 -0.58 0.23 -4.03
N CYS A 44 -1.64 -0.11 -3.31
CA CYS A 44 -1.62 -1.16 -2.28
C CYS A 44 -1.36 -2.55 -2.87
N GLU A 45 -1.88 -2.86 -4.05
CA GLU A 45 -1.56 -4.12 -4.75
C GLU A 45 -0.06 -4.24 -5.03
N THR A 46 0.54 -3.19 -5.58
CA THR A 46 1.97 -3.17 -5.87
C THR A 46 2.81 -3.29 -4.60
N VAL A 47 2.48 -2.54 -3.57
CA VAL A 47 3.18 -2.58 -2.28
C VAL A 47 3.00 -3.93 -1.61
N GLY A 48 1.78 -4.46 -1.58
CA GLY A 48 1.48 -5.77 -1.00
C GLY A 48 2.23 -6.91 -1.69
N ALA A 49 2.32 -6.90 -3.02
CA ALA A 49 3.07 -7.89 -3.78
C ALA A 49 4.58 -7.87 -3.41
N ARG A 50 5.17 -6.68 -3.28
CA ARG A 50 6.58 -6.54 -2.86
C ARG A 50 6.82 -7.05 -1.44
N ILE A 51 5.91 -6.74 -0.52
CA ILE A 51 5.99 -7.22 0.87
C ILE A 51 5.96 -8.75 0.91
N ARG A 52 5.04 -9.37 0.18
CA ARG A 52 4.94 -10.84 0.10
C ARG A 52 6.12 -11.49 -0.61
N TYR A 53 6.66 -10.84 -1.65
CA TYR A 53 7.86 -11.31 -2.33
C TYR A 53 9.05 -11.42 -1.36
N ASP A 54 9.22 -10.43 -0.50
CA ASP A 54 10.26 -10.41 0.53
C ASP A 54 9.90 -11.25 1.78
N LYS A 55 8.71 -11.86 1.81
CA LYS A 55 8.18 -12.62 2.97
C LYS A 55 8.12 -11.79 4.24
N ALA A 56 7.89 -10.50 4.11
CA ALA A 56 7.80 -9.56 5.22
C ALA A 56 6.36 -9.32 5.65
N TYR A 57 6.20 -8.74 6.83
CA TYR A 57 4.93 -8.25 7.37
C TYR A 57 5.12 -6.82 7.83
N ILE A 58 4.12 -5.98 7.66
CA ILE A 58 4.18 -4.56 8.04
C ILE A 58 3.10 -4.21 9.07
N SER A 59 3.39 -3.26 9.92
CA SER A 59 2.45 -2.81 10.95
C SER A 59 2.10 -1.33 10.89
N VAL A 60 2.68 -0.57 9.97
CA VAL A 60 2.35 0.85 9.77
C VAL A 60 2.11 1.11 8.29
N VAL A 61 1.01 1.76 7.98
CA VAL A 61 0.66 2.24 6.64
C VAL A 61 0.59 3.77 6.68
N GLN A 62 1.23 4.42 5.72
CA GLN A 62 1.23 5.86 5.56
C GLN A 62 0.73 6.22 4.16
N VAL A 63 -0.16 7.19 4.09
CA VAL A 63 -0.61 7.78 2.83
C VAL A 63 -0.04 9.17 2.70
N GLN A 64 0.50 9.47 1.53
CA GLN A 64 0.98 10.79 1.13
C GLN A 64 0.03 11.38 0.09
N ILE A 65 -0.39 12.60 0.32
CA ILE A 65 -1.24 13.35 -0.59
C ILE A 65 -0.50 14.64 -0.96
N VAL A 66 -0.39 14.93 -2.25
CA VAL A 66 0.11 16.21 -2.74
C VAL A 66 -0.99 16.85 -3.58
N ASP A 67 -1.36 18.06 -3.22
CA ASP A 67 -2.38 18.80 -3.95
C ASP A 67 -1.80 19.55 -5.17
N ASN A 68 -2.65 20.23 -5.92
CA ASN A 68 -2.25 21.00 -7.09
C ASN A 68 -1.40 22.24 -6.78
N ASP A 69 -1.40 22.70 -5.53
CA ASP A 69 -0.54 23.78 -5.02
C ASP A 69 0.79 23.26 -4.42
N PHE A 70 1.05 21.95 -4.58
CA PHE A 70 2.25 21.28 -4.06
C PHE A 70 2.36 21.21 -2.54
N HIS A 71 1.25 21.34 -1.82
CA HIS A 71 1.24 21.06 -0.39
C HIS A 71 1.28 19.54 -0.15
N HIS A 72 2.18 19.13 0.71
CA HIS A 72 2.37 17.76 1.10
C HIS A 72 1.63 17.46 2.41
N ARG A 73 0.79 16.46 2.39
CA ARG A 73 0.14 15.92 3.58
C ARG A 73 0.46 14.45 3.71
N CYS A 74 0.78 14.05 4.92
CA CYS A 74 1.04 12.64 5.24
C CYS A 74 0.19 12.25 6.44
N LYS A 75 -0.45 11.10 6.33
CA LYS A 75 -1.18 10.49 7.44
C LYS A 75 -0.77 9.05 7.56
N GLN A 76 -0.43 8.64 8.76
CA GLN A 76 -0.10 7.23 9.03
C GLN A 76 -1.05 6.62 10.04
N LEU A 77 -1.29 5.33 9.87
CA LEU A 77 -2.03 4.50 10.80
C LEU A 77 -1.22 3.26 11.14
N SER A 78 -1.27 2.91 12.43
CA SER A 78 -0.71 1.64 12.90
C SER A 78 -1.77 0.57 12.84
N LEU A 79 -1.39 -0.59 12.32
CA LEU A 79 -2.23 -1.78 12.31
C LEU A 79 -2.15 -2.49 13.66
N PRO A 80 -3.24 -3.13 14.10
CA PRO A 80 -3.25 -3.88 15.37
C PRO A 80 -2.31 -5.10 15.32
N SER A 81 -2.08 -5.65 14.14
CA SER A 81 -1.16 -6.76 13.90
C SER A 81 -0.38 -6.56 12.60
N ALA A 82 0.83 -7.10 12.54
CA ALA A 82 1.61 -7.07 11.30
C ALA A 82 0.93 -7.93 10.22
N THR A 83 0.88 -7.43 9.00
CA THR A 83 0.19 -8.08 7.89
C THR A 83 0.93 -7.93 6.57
N ASN A 84 0.67 -8.83 5.64
CA ASN A 84 1.08 -8.74 4.23
C ASN A 84 -0.12 -8.89 3.27
N VAL A 85 -1.33 -8.85 3.81
CA VAL A 85 -2.57 -8.95 3.03
C VAL A 85 -2.94 -7.60 2.43
N THR A 86 -3.08 -7.54 1.11
CA THR A 86 -3.37 -6.31 0.36
C THR A 86 -4.64 -5.62 0.86
N GLU A 87 -5.70 -6.38 1.15
CA GLU A 87 -6.98 -5.84 1.61
C GLU A 87 -6.87 -5.09 2.94
N LYS A 88 -6.05 -5.60 3.87
CA LYS A 88 -5.79 -4.94 5.16
C LYS A 88 -4.98 -3.65 4.99
N ILE A 89 -3.99 -3.69 4.11
CA ILE A 89 -3.17 -2.51 3.76
C ILE A 89 -4.06 -1.45 3.11
N TYR A 90 -4.92 -1.86 2.19
CA TYR A 90 -5.87 -0.97 1.50
C TYR A 90 -6.88 -0.34 2.46
N GLU A 91 -7.48 -1.12 3.36
CA GLU A 91 -8.40 -0.61 4.38
C GLU A 91 -7.74 0.47 5.26
N ALA A 92 -6.52 0.22 5.71
CA ALA A 92 -5.75 1.19 6.48
C ALA A 92 -5.38 2.44 5.66
N ALA A 93 -5.02 2.26 4.38
CA ALA A 93 -4.72 3.36 3.49
C ALA A 93 -5.94 4.25 3.23
N CYS A 94 -7.13 3.67 3.00
CA CYS A 94 -8.35 4.43 2.85
C CYS A 94 -8.70 5.22 4.12
N ASN A 95 -8.60 4.60 5.28
CA ASN A 95 -8.84 5.28 6.56
C ASN A 95 -7.85 6.43 6.80
N ALA A 96 -6.58 6.22 6.48
CA ALA A 96 -5.56 7.28 6.58
C ALA A 96 -5.83 8.42 5.59
N PHE A 97 -6.24 8.09 4.38
CA PHE A 97 -6.61 9.06 3.34
C PHE A 97 -7.81 9.91 3.78
N ASP A 98 -8.90 9.27 4.18
CA ASP A 98 -10.14 9.96 4.59
C ASP A 98 -9.93 10.89 5.78
N GLN A 99 -9.01 10.55 6.69
CA GLN A 99 -8.65 11.41 7.83
C GLN A 99 -7.67 12.53 7.45
N GLY A 100 -6.87 12.35 6.42
CA GLY A 100 -5.81 13.29 6.04
C GLY A 100 -6.14 14.21 4.87
N TRP A 101 -7.20 13.92 4.13
CA TRP A 101 -7.58 14.69 2.95
C TRP A 101 -8.55 15.82 3.30
N ASP A 102 -8.26 17.01 2.82
CA ASP A 102 -9.07 18.22 3.00
C ASP A 102 -9.93 18.58 1.79
N HIS A 103 -10.12 17.63 0.87
CA HIS A 103 -10.86 17.79 -0.39
C HIS A 103 -10.20 18.72 -1.42
N ALA A 104 -8.96 19.12 -1.22
CA ALA A 104 -8.19 19.81 -2.26
C ALA A 104 -7.91 18.88 -3.46
N PRO A 105 -7.86 19.42 -4.71
CA PRO A 105 -7.54 18.61 -5.87
C PRO A 105 -6.20 17.90 -5.72
N ILE A 106 -6.18 16.58 -5.93
CA ILE A 106 -5.02 15.74 -5.71
C ILE A 106 -4.21 15.60 -6.99
N ARG A 107 -2.93 15.92 -6.92
CA ARG A 107 -1.96 15.76 -8.01
C ARG A 107 -1.12 14.50 -7.87
N LEU A 108 -0.80 14.08 -6.66
CA LEU A 108 -0.01 12.88 -6.39
C LEU A 108 -0.58 12.14 -5.18
N LEU A 109 -0.67 10.83 -5.32
CA LEU A 109 -0.96 9.92 -4.22
C LEU A 109 0.18 8.92 -4.05
N GLY A 110 0.51 8.64 -2.80
CA GLY A 110 1.49 7.63 -2.44
C GLY A 110 1.05 6.80 -1.24
N VAL A 111 1.44 5.54 -1.25
CA VAL A 111 1.30 4.63 -0.11
C VAL A 111 2.68 4.14 0.25
N SER A 112 3.03 4.23 1.52
CA SER A 112 4.25 3.66 2.07
C SER A 112 3.95 2.88 3.33
N THR A 113 4.81 1.93 3.63
CA THR A 113 4.69 1.08 4.80
C THR A 113 6.00 1.06 5.55
N SER A 114 5.92 0.84 6.84
CA SER A 114 7.10 0.76 7.70
C SER A 114 6.92 -0.30 8.77
N LYS A 115 7.96 -0.46 9.61
CA LYS A 115 8.05 -1.50 10.62
C LYS A 115 7.84 -2.90 10.02
N ALA A 116 8.58 -3.18 8.95
CA ALA A 116 8.62 -4.52 8.37
C ALA A 116 9.30 -5.50 9.33
N THR A 117 8.68 -6.66 9.51
CA THR A 117 9.19 -7.76 10.33
C THR A 117 9.11 -9.05 9.53
N ASP A 118 9.99 -10.01 9.86
CA ASP A 118 9.95 -11.35 9.27
C ASP A 118 8.97 -12.27 10.01
N GLU A 119 8.42 -11.81 11.13
CA GLU A 119 7.51 -12.57 11.98
C GLU A 119 6.11 -11.98 11.92
N SER A 120 5.14 -12.84 11.68
CA SER A 120 3.73 -12.50 11.85
C SER A 120 3.37 -12.61 13.34
N TYR A 121 3.39 -11.51 14.05
CA TYR A 121 2.77 -11.45 15.38
C TYR A 121 1.25 -11.29 15.19
N GLU A 122 0.59 -12.41 15.03
CA GLU A 122 -0.84 -12.42 14.78
C GLU A 122 -1.60 -12.59 16.09
N GLN A 123 -2.20 -11.51 16.55
CA GLN A 123 -3.22 -11.55 17.57
C GLN A 123 -4.59 -11.49 16.89
N TYR A 124 -5.06 -12.64 16.37
CA TYR A 124 -6.36 -12.73 15.73
C TYR A 124 -7.48 -13.00 16.72
N ASN A 125 -8.62 -12.36 16.49
CA ASN A 125 -9.89 -12.89 16.93
C ASN A 125 -10.20 -14.17 16.13
N LEU A 126 -10.63 -15.22 16.83
CA LEU A 126 -10.97 -16.52 16.22
C LEU A 126 -11.93 -16.43 15.02
N PHE A 127 -12.76 -15.37 14.95
CA PHE A 127 -13.71 -15.14 13.86
C PHE A 127 -13.09 -14.51 12.60
N ASP A 128 -11.96 -13.82 12.73
CA ASP A 128 -11.28 -13.18 11.60
C ASP A 128 -10.22 -14.07 10.95
N GLN A 129 -9.83 -15.13 11.61
CA GLN A 129 -8.77 -16.03 11.15
C GLN A 129 -9.11 -16.70 9.82
N ASP A 130 -10.32 -17.23 9.67
CA ASP A 130 -10.76 -17.87 8.43
C ASP A 130 -10.77 -16.91 7.23
N LYS A 131 -11.22 -15.69 7.45
CA LYS A 131 -11.25 -14.65 6.43
C LYS A 131 -9.83 -14.26 6.01
N PHE A 132 -8.95 -14.10 6.99
CA PHE A 132 -7.55 -13.77 6.76
C PHE A 132 -6.83 -14.86 5.96
N GLU A 133 -6.99 -16.12 6.35
CA GLU A 133 -6.39 -17.24 5.62
C GLU A 133 -6.86 -17.31 4.16
N ARG A 134 -8.14 -17.05 3.90
CA ARG A 134 -8.69 -17.00 2.54
C ARG A 134 -8.07 -15.88 1.73
N LEU A 135 -7.96 -14.67 2.30
CA LEU A 135 -7.36 -13.52 1.64
C LEU A 135 -5.87 -13.73 1.39
N SER A 136 -5.15 -14.30 2.35
CA SER A 136 -3.73 -14.63 2.21
C SER A 136 -3.50 -15.65 1.09
N LYS A 137 -4.31 -16.71 1.03
CA LYS A 137 -4.24 -17.70 -0.04
C LYS A 137 -4.60 -17.11 -1.40
N LEU A 138 -5.60 -16.24 -1.47
CA LEU A 138 -5.99 -15.52 -2.68
C LEU A 138 -4.85 -14.63 -3.19
N ASN A 139 -4.28 -13.81 -2.33
CA ASN A 139 -3.16 -12.94 -2.69
C ASN A 139 -1.95 -13.74 -3.20
N SER A 140 -1.61 -14.84 -2.52
CA SER A 140 -0.52 -15.73 -2.94
C SER A 140 -0.79 -16.39 -4.30
N ALA A 141 -2.03 -16.77 -4.58
CA ALA A 141 -2.43 -17.32 -5.87
C ALA A 141 -2.34 -16.29 -6.99
N ILE A 142 -2.77 -15.06 -6.74
CA ILE A 142 -2.66 -13.95 -7.68
C ILE A 142 -1.19 -13.65 -8.00
N ASP A 143 -0.34 -13.57 -6.98
CA ASP A 143 1.08 -13.34 -7.15
C ASP A 143 1.74 -14.41 -8.02
N LYS A 144 1.42 -15.70 -7.78
CA LYS A 144 1.92 -16.82 -8.61
C LYS A 144 1.47 -16.74 -10.07
N ILE A 145 0.25 -16.31 -10.31
CA ILE A 145 -0.28 -16.15 -11.67
C ILE A 145 0.46 -14.98 -12.37
N ARG A 146 0.66 -13.87 -11.68
CA ARG A 146 1.38 -12.71 -12.22
C ARG A 146 2.85 -13.03 -12.49
N ASP A 147 3.50 -13.75 -11.59
CA ASP A 147 4.90 -14.19 -11.78
C ASP A 147 5.06 -15.09 -13.02
N LYS A 148 4.07 -15.93 -13.30
CA LYS A 148 4.11 -16.87 -14.41
C LYS A 148 3.66 -16.29 -15.75
N TYR A 149 2.66 -15.43 -15.75
CA TYR A 149 1.99 -14.94 -16.96
C TYR A 149 2.08 -13.43 -17.17
N GLY A 150 2.67 -12.69 -16.23
CA GLY A 150 2.79 -11.23 -16.24
C GLY A 150 1.77 -10.53 -15.35
N ASP A 151 2.03 -9.26 -15.05
CA ASP A 151 1.22 -8.46 -14.12
C ASP A 151 -0.21 -8.23 -14.61
N ASP A 152 -0.41 -8.21 -15.92
CA ASP A 152 -1.71 -7.98 -16.55
C ASP A 152 -2.56 -9.25 -16.69
N ALA A 153 -2.02 -10.42 -16.32
CA ALA A 153 -2.71 -11.71 -16.47
C ALA A 153 -3.99 -11.81 -15.63
N ILE A 154 -4.00 -11.14 -14.50
CA ILE A 154 -5.15 -11.06 -13.61
C ILE A 154 -5.26 -9.66 -13.02
N VAL A 155 -6.40 -9.01 -13.18
CA VAL A 155 -6.71 -7.69 -12.66
C VAL A 155 -8.04 -7.72 -11.90
N ARG A 156 -8.21 -6.81 -10.95
CA ARG A 156 -9.50 -6.66 -10.27
C ARG A 156 -10.56 -6.13 -11.24
N ALA A 157 -11.80 -6.55 -11.04
CA ALA A 157 -12.91 -6.13 -11.91
C ALA A 157 -13.07 -4.60 -11.99
N CYS A 158 -12.78 -3.88 -10.93
CA CYS A 158 -12.82 -2.41 -10.92
C CYS A 158 -11.79 -1.74 -11.84
N PHE A 159 -10.75 -2.47 -12.27
CA PHE A 159 -9.76 -1.98 -13.25
C PHE A 159 -9.99 -2.50 -14.67
N ALA A 160 -10.93 -3.43 -14.86
CA ALA A 160 -11.16 -4.08 -16.15
C ALA A 160 -11.65 -3.09 -17.25
N ASP A 161 -12.33 -2.04 -16.87
CA ASP A 161 -12.87 -1.06 -17.80
C ASP A 161 -11.84 -0.03 -18.31
N THR A 162 -10.72 0.12 -17.61
CA THR A 162 -9.65 1.07 -17.98
C THR A 162 -8.76 0.56 -19.12
N HIS A 163 -8.80 -0.74 -19.44
CA HIS A 163 -8.00 -1.36 -20.49
C HIS A 163 -8.70 -1.46 -21.85
N LYS A 164 -9.88 -0.85 -22.02
CA LYS A 164 -10.65 -0.91 -23.27
C LYS A 164 -10.44 0.27 -24.23
N ASN A 165 -9.48 1.16 -23.97
CA ASN A 165 -9.13 2.25 -24.88
C ASN A 165 -7.67 2.19 -25.31
#